data_781b5eb3a24f6c22c181c68029f5002e
#
_entry.id   781b5eb3a24f6c22c181c68029f5002e
#
_cell.length_a   1.000
_cell.length_b   1.000
_cell.length_c   1.000
_cell.angle_alpha   90.00
_cell.angle_beta   90.00
_cell.angle_gamma   90.00
#
_symmetry.space_group_name_H-M   'P 1'
#
loop_
_entity.id
_entity.type
_entity.pdbx_description
1 polymer ?
#
loop_
_entity_poly.entity_id
_entity_poly.type
_entity_poly.pdbx_seq_one_letter_code
_entity_poly.pdbx_strand_id
1 'polypeptide(L)'
;MQKKALYVMRRALLLFGGASFLCGCVRDNRDDCLFPLRLQFSYTYNREGRDLFSAEVEQVRLYLFDSRSGELKASAVARSKDLGPDNTFTWNVVPGSYHAVAWGCSEGERYRVLSSERFPQSRLSIQTLSDGSSVEQKPEHLWYEIGRGLTVTGELQAPHPMDLHKLSNDVRVEVSGLRDEQFPRLSCTISASNGTYDFEGRTRDENPVVWLPESSRESDRSIHKFTVLRLAEGDDSRLHVEVLPDDSGRGLSGVIFDGSLSELLSANPAVDLDLDDE
;
A
#
# COMPACT_ATOMS: atom_id res chain seq x y z
N MET A 1 -43.40 8.64 79.67
CA MET A 1 -43.61 7.93 78.40
C MET A 1 -43.30 8.73 77.16
N GLN A 2 -43.10 10.06 77.18
CA GLN A 2 -42.89 10.93 76.01
C GLN A 2 -41.45 10.94 75.47
N LYS A 3 -40.44 10.64 76.24
CA LYS A 3 -39.02 10.68 75.75
C LYS A 3 -38.60 9.49 74.90
N LYS A 4 -39.25 8.34 74.90
CA LYS A 4 -38.95 7.16 74.08
C LYS A 4 -39.55 7.26 72.66
N ALA A 5 -40.66 7.96 72.48
CA ALA A 5 -41.29 8.15 71.17
C ALA A 5 -40.50 9.12 70.28
N LEU A 6 -39.85 10.11 70.88
CA LEU A 6 -39.04 11.09 70.11
C LEU A 6 -37.71 10.51 69.58
N TYR A 7 -37.17 9.48 70.25
CA TYR A 7 -35.93 8.83 69.86
C TYR A 7 -36.10 7.84 68.69
N VAL A 8 -37.26 7.22 68.64
CA VAL A 8 -37.59 6.26 67.55
C VAL A 8 -37.92 7.06 66.27
N MET A 9 -38.59 8.22 66.37
CA MET A 9 -38.88 9.10 65.20
C MET A 9 -37.60 9.74 64.60
N ARG A 10 -36.59 10.08 65.42
CA ARG A 10 -35.28 10.59 64.93
C ARG A 10 -34.43 9.51 64.24
N ARG A 11 -34.54 8.26 64.62
CA ARG A 11 -33.81 7.16 63.94
C ARG A 11 -34.49 6.74 62.62
N ALA A 12 -35.79 6.82 62.50
CA ALA A 12 -36.53 6.54 61.28
C ALA A 12 -36.30 7.60 60.19
N LEU A 13 -36.10 8.87 60.58
CA LEU A 13 -35.85 9.98 59.61
C LEU A 13 -34.41 9.96 59.03
N LEU A 14 -33.44 9.38 59.75
CA LEU A 14 -32.05 9.24 59.27
C LEU A 14 -31.84 8.06 58.33
N LEU A 15 -32.74 7.08 58.28
CA LEU A 15 -32.67 5.94 57.36
C LEU A 15 -33.34 6.18 56.02
N PHE A 16 -34.20 7.20 55.89
CA PHE A 16 -34.86 7.59 54.62
C PHE A 16 -34.09 8.65 53.83
N GLY A 17 -33.14 9.34 54.44
CA GLY A 17 -32.33 10.38 53.81
C GLY A 17 -31.10 9.83 52.99
N GLY A 18 -30.81 8.55 53.13
CA GLY A 18 -29.60 7.95 52.53
C GLY A 18 -29.78 7.22 51.18
N ALA A 19 -31.03 7.10 50.70
CA ALA A 19 -31.33 6.31 49.51
C ALA A 19 -31.58 7.09 48.22
N SER A 20 -31.46 8.44 48.25
CA SER A 20 -31.83 9.27 47.09
C SER A 20 -30.66 9.82 46.27
N PHE A 21 -29.41 9.34 46.49
CA PHE A 21 -28.25 9.86 45.78
C PHE A 21 -27.54 8.83 44.87
N LEU A 22 -28.16 7.74 44.47
CA LEU A 22 -27.60 6.76 43.57
C LEU A 22 -28.26 6.70 42.19
N CYS A 23 -29.03 7.71 41.79
CA CYS A 23 -29.35 7.90 40.37
C CYS A 23 -28.38 8.92 39.78
N GLY A 24 -27.08 8.68 39.92
CA GLY A 24 -26.09 9.20 39.00
C GLY A 24 -26.33 8.46 37.69
N CYS A 25 -27.00 9.12 36.73
CA CYS A 25 -26.88 8.70 35.33
C CYS A 25 -25.38 8.74 34.98
N VAL A 26 -24.73 7.58 35.08
CA VAL A 26 -23.48 7.35 34.31
C VAL A 26 -23.92 7.46 32.85
N ARG A 27 -23.90 8.65 32.28
CA ARG A 27 -23.84 8.83 30.85
C ARG A 27 -22.46 8.28 30.48
N ASP A 28 -22.42 6.98 30.20
CA ASP A 28 -21.31 6.39 29.47
C ASP A 28 -21.25 7.14 28.13
N ASN A 29 -20.40 8.16 28.07
CA ASN A 29 -20.07 8.82 26.82
C ASN A 29 -19.19 7.83 26.04
N ARG A 30 -19.84 6.85 25.39
CA ARG A 30 -19.16 5.80 24.62
C ARG A 30 -18.51 6.36 23.35
N ASP A 31 -18.76 7.64 23.05
CA ASP A 31 -18.22 8.30 21.86
C ASP A 31 -16.68 8.39 21.87
N ASP A 32 -16.07 8.32 23.07
CA ASP A 32 -14.60 8.34 23.25
C ASP A 32 -13.99 6.94 23.49
N CYS A 33 -14.80 5.89 23.60
CA CYS A 33 -14.30 4.53 23.79
C CYS A 33 -13.74 3.97 22.48
N LEU A 34 -12.53 3.43 22.53
CA LEU A 34 -11.93 2.75 21.39
C LEU A 34 -12.33 1.27 21.39
N PHE A 35 -12.65 0.75 20.21
CA PHE A 35 -13.02 -0.64 19.99
C PHE A 35 -12.13 -1.29 18.93
N PRO A 36 -11.89 -2.61 19.02
CA PRO A 36 -10.99 -3.30 18.12
C PRO A 36 -11.60 -3.44 16.72
N LEU A 37 -10.99 -2.81 15.73
CA LEU A 37 -11.08 -3.15 14.32
C LEU A 37 -10.00 -4.20 14.03
N ARG A 38 -10.39 -5.35 13.49
CA ARG A 38 -9.47 -6.44 13.16
C ARG A 38 -9.37 -6.56 11.65
N LEU A 39 -8.15 -6.46 11.11
CA LEU A 39 -7.84 -6.60 9.69
C LEU A 39 -6.96 -7.84 9.53
N GLN A 40 -7.34 -8.77 8.67
CA GLN A 40 -6.58 -9.99 8.39
C GLN A 40 -6.00 -9.89 6.99
N PHE A 41 -4.68 -9.89 6.89
CA PHE A 41 -3.97 -9.74 5.63
C PHE A 41 -3.65 -11.08 4.99
N SER A 42 -3.78 -11.14 3.66
CA SER A 42 -3.34 -12.22 2.79
C SER A 42 -2.80 -11.66 1.48
N TYR A 43 -2.06 -12.47 0.75
CA TYR A 43 -1.68 -12.23 -0.64
C TYR A 43 -1.81 -13.54 -1.40
N THR A 44 -3.00 -13.77 -1.95
CA THR A 44 -3.35 -15.04 -2.63
C THR A 44 -3.45 -14.92 -4.13
N TYR A 45 -3.54 -13.70 -4.65
CA TYR A 45 -3.64 -13.41 -6.08
C TYR A 45 -2.27 -13.42 -6.75
N ASN A 46 -1.66 -14.61 -6.80
CA ASN A 46 -0.32 -14.84 -7.34
C ASN A 46 -0.25 -16.20 -8.07
N ARG A 47 0.80 -16.42 -8.87
CA ARG A 47 0.98 -17.66 -9.66
C ARG A 47 1.20 -18.91 -8.80
N GLU A 48 1.68 -18.80 -7.59
CA GLU A 48 1.89 -19.95 -6.71
C GLU A 48 0.58 -20.50 -6.14
N GLY A 49 -0.53 -19.75 -6.21
CA GLY A 49 -1.84 -20.18 -5.72
C GLY A 49 -1.89 -20.43 -4.21
N ARG A 50 -1.00 -19.78 -3.45
CA ARG A 50 -0.93 -19.84 -1.98
C ARG A 50 -0.76 -18.45 -1.38
N ASP A 51 -1.02 -18.31 -0.08
CA ASP A 51 -0.79 -17.06 0.62
C ASP A 51 0.72 -16.78 0.77
N LEU A 52 1.19 -15.69 0.14
CA LEU A 52 2.58 -15.23 0.18
C LEU A 52 2.76 -14.00 1.07
N PHE A 53 1.73 -13.53 1.76
CA PHE A 53 1.82 -12.30 2.55
C PHE A 53 3.00 -12.28 3.52
N SER A 54 3.14 -13.31 4.35
CA SER A 54 4.24 -13.38 5.34
C SER A 54 5.63 -13.53 4.74
N ALA A 55 5.71 -13.94 3.46
CA ALA A 55 6.99 -14.12 2.77
C ALA A 55 7.47 -12.85 2.05
N GLU A 56 6.53 -12.02 1.58
CA GLU A 56 6.85 -10.91 0.68
C GLU A 56 6.52 -9.52 1.25
N VAL A 57 5.56 -9.41 2.18
CA VAL A 57 5.11 -8.12 2.71
C VAL A 57 5.69 -7.90 4.11
N GLU A 58 6.61 -6.96 4.25
CA GLU A 58 7.28 -6.67 5.54
C GLU A 58 6.46 -5.77 6.44
N GLN A 59 5.74 -4.81 5.84
CA GLN A 59 4.86 -3.89 6.56
C GLN A 59 3.66 -3.48 5.72
N VAL A 60 2.60 -3.08 6.41
CA VAL A 60 1.40 -2.49 5.81
C VAL A 60 1.16 -1.12 6.42
N ARG A 61 1.12 -0.08 5.58
CA ARG A 61 0.71 1.27 5.96
C ARG A 61 -0.79 1.38 5.82
N LEU A 62 -1.47 1.69 6.90
CA LEU A 62 -2.93 1.71 7.00
C LEU A 62 -3.46 3.12 7.15
N TYR A 63 -4.53 3.41 6.43
CA TYR A 63 -5.26 4.68 6.48
C TYR A 63 -6.75 4.39 6.64
N LEU A 64 -7.35 4.94 7.69
CA LEU A 64 -8.76 4.74 8.02
C LEU A 64 -9.53 6.03 7.75
N PHE A 65 -10.46 5.97 6.83
CA PHE A 65 -11.29 7.10 6.42
C PHE A 65 -12.73 6.89 6.86
N ASP A 66 -13.37 7.93 7.35
CA ASP A 66 -14.82 7.91 7.56
C ASP A 66 -15.54 7.68 6.24
N SER A 67 -16.43 6.69 6.20
CA SER A 67 -17.08 6.25 4.95
C SER A 67 -18.04 7.28 4.36
N ARG A 68 -18.52 8.23 5.17
CA ARG A 68 -19.49 9.25 4.76
C ARG A 68 -18.81 10.55 4.34
N SER A 69 -17.88 11.06 5.18
CA SER A 69 -17.19 12.32 4.91
C SER A 69 -15.93 12.14 4.03
N GLY A 70 -15.38 10.95 3.98
CA GLY A 70 -14.09 10.66 3.34
C GLY A 70 -12.89 11.22 4.09
N GLU A 71 -13.06 11.76 5.30
CA GLU A 71 -11.96 12.33 6.10
C GLU A 71 -11.10 11.22 6.73
N LEU A 72 -9.79 11.46 6.77
CA LEU A 72 -8.86 10.59 7.48
C LEU A 72 -9.16 10.65 9.00
N LYS A 73 -9.40 9.51 9.61
CA LYS A 73 -9.64 9.38 11.05
C LYS A 73 -8.44 8.82 11.81
N ALA A 74 -7.68 7.94 11.18
CA ALA A 74 -6.48 7.37 11.78
C ALA A 74 -5.54 6.83 10.72
N SER A 75 -4.25 6.69 11.07
CA SER A 75 -3.26 5.96 10.30
C SER A 75 -2.39 5.12 11.23
N ALA A 76 -1.91 4.00 10.72
CA ALA A 76 -1.04 3.07 11.44
C ALA A 76 -0.05 2.41 10.49
N VAL A 77 0.99 1.80 11.06
CA VAL A 77 1.89 0.90 10.34
C VAL A 77 1.87 -0.43 11.08
N ALA A 78 1.43 -1.48 10.40
CA ALA A 78 1.47 -2.85 10.88
C ALA A 78 2.72 -3.54 10.30
N ARG A 79 3.68 -3.88 11.14
CA ARG A 79 4.85 -4.69 10.78
C ARG A 79 4.60 -6.15 11.14
N SER A 80 5.36 -7.07 10.57
CA SER A 80 5.23 -8.51 10.88
C SER A 80 5.19 -8.82 12.38
N LYS A 81 5.95 -8.10 13.20
CA LYS A 81 5.97 -8.24 14.67
C LYS A 81 4.69 -7.75 15.38
N ASP A 82 3.91 -6.90 14.72
CA ASP A 82 2.67 -6.30 15.26
C ASP A 82 1.44 -7.13 14.89
N LEU A 83 1.63 -8.16 14.05
CA LEU A 83 0.58 -9.06 13.60
C LEU A 83 0.41 -10.22 14.58
N GLY A 84 -0.84 -10.56 14.84
CA GLY A 84 -1.21 -11.79 15.55
C GLY A 84 -1.17 -13.02 14.64
N PRO A 85 -1.66 -14.16 15.16
CA PRO A 85 -1.87 -15.35 14.34
C PRO A 85 -2.69 -15.01 13.08
N ASP A 86 -2.44 -15.72 11.99
CA ASP A 86 -3.15 -15.56 10.73
C ASP A 86 -3.04 -14.12 10.14
N ASN A 87 -1.90 -13.45 10.36
CA ASN A 87 -1.61 -12.11 9.87
C ASN A 87 -2.67 -11.05 10.27
N THR A 88 -3.26 -11.20 11.45
CA THR A 88 -4.30 -10.28 11.93
C THR A 88 -3.69 -9.10 12.67
N PHE A 89 -4.00 -7.89 12.23
CA PHE A 89 -3.73 -6.63 12.91
C PHE A 89 -4.97 -6.15 13.67
N THR A 90 -4.81 -5.83 14.95
CA THR A 90 -5.89 -5.28 15.78
C THR A 90 -5.65 -3.80 16.02
N TRP A 91 -6.57 -2.97 15.55
CA TRP A 91 -6.51 -1.52 15.61
C TRP A 91 -7.64 -0.96 16.45
N ASN A 92 -7.34 -0.33 17.58
CA ASN A 92 -8.35 0.28 18.44
C ASN A 92 -8.75 1.65 17.88
N VAL A 93 -10.01 1.78 17.47
CA VAL A 93 -10.56 2.98 16.84
C VAL A 93 -11.91 3.36 17.44
N VAL A 94 -12.35 4.59 17.23
CA VAL A 94 -13.68 5.08 17.66
C VAL A 94 -14.78 4.32 16.90
N PRO A 95 -15.96 4.08 17.49
CA PRO A 95 -17.10 3.52 16.76
C PRO A 95 -17.47 4.35 15.54
N GLY A 96 -17.77 3.69 14.42
CA GLY A 96 -18.09 4.36 13.17
C GLY A 96 -18.12 3.45 11.98
N SER A 97 -18.35 4.03 10.80
CA SER A 97 -18.27 3.33 9.53
C SER A 97 -17.09 3.86 8.70
N TYR A 98 -16.27 2.96 8.18
CA TYR A 98 -14.97 3.31 7.62
C TYR A 98 -14.68 2.66 6.28
N HIS A 99 -13.72 3.23 5.56
CA HIS A 99 -12.91 2.57 4.55
C HIS A 99 -11.49 2.47 5.08
N ALA A 100 -10.87 1.30 4.99
CA ALA A 100 -9.47 1.10 5.32
C ALA A 100 -8.66 0.87 4.05
N VAL A 101 -7.66 1.70 3.81
CA VAL A 101 -6.70 1.54 2.71
C VAL A 101 -5.42 0.95 3.27
N ALA A 102 -4.95 -0.12 2.65
CA ALA A 102 -3.73 -0.82 3.00
C ALA A 102 -2.71 -0.71 1.85
N TRP A 103 -1.50 -0.22 2.17
CA TRP A 103 -0.36 -0.21 1.28
C TRP A 103 0.73 -1.12 1.86
N GLY A 104 0.90 -2.31 1.25
CA GLY A 104 1.98 -3.24 1.59
C GLY A 104 3.28 -2.82 0.90
N CYS A 105 4.39 -2.89 1.62
CA CYS A 105 5.73 -2.59 1.09
C CYS A 105 6.80 -3.20 2.01
N SER A 106 8.07 -3.11 1.60
CA SER A 106 9.21 -3.32 2.48
C SER A 106 9.38 -2.14 3.46
N GLU A 107 10.33 -2.20 4.37
CA GLU A 107 10.60 -1.12 5.33
C GLU A 107 11.21 0.15 4.70
N GLY A 108 11.47 0.15 3.39
CA GLY A 108 12.00 1.28 2.64
C GLY A 108 11.08 2.51 2.61
N GLU A 109 11.63 3.65 2.20
CA GLU A 109 10.90 4.92 2.10
C GLU A 109 10.67 5.35 0.64
N ARG A 110 10.61 4.39 -0.30
CA ARG A 110 10.47 4.68 -1.74
C ARG A 110 9.13 5.25 -2.12
N TYR A 111 8.10 5.01 -1.31
CA TYR A 111 6.75 5.51 -1.57
C TYR A 111 6.38 6.60 -0.58
N ARG A 112 5.93 7.74 -1.13
CA ARG A 112 5.51 8.91 -0.35
C ARG A 112 4.02 9.15 -0.53
N VAL A 113 3.31 9.32 0.58
CA VAL A 113 1.95 9.84 0.56
C VAL A 113 2.00 11.35 0.38
N LEU A 114 1.45 11.85 -0.73
CA LEU A 114 1.43 13.27 -1.07
C LEU A 114 0.32 14.02 -0.30
N SER A 115 -0.82 13.35 -0.12
CA SER A 115 -1.95 13.85 0.67
C SER A 115 -2.73 12.66 1.20
N SER A 116 -3.22 12.76 2.44
CA SER A 116 -4.06 11.74 3.06
C SER A 116 -5.23 12.31 3.85
N GLU A 117 -5.55 13.59 3.71
CA GLU A 117 -6.62 14.22 4.48
C GLU A 117 -8.02 13.73 4.08
N ARG A 118 -8.22 13.47 2.80
CA ARG A 118 -9.50 13.01 2.25
C ARG A 118 -9.29 11.90 1.23
N PHE A 119 -10.06 10.81 1.38
CA PHE A 119 -9.98 9.62 0.54
C PHE A 119 -9.94 9.93 -0.98
N PRO A 120 -10.84 10.72 -1.59
CA PRO A 120 -10.82 10.93 -3.03
C PRO A 120 -9.60 11.71 -3.55
N GLN A 121 -8.89 12.45 -2.67
CA GLN A 121 -7.74 13.30 -3.03
C GLN A 121 -6.41 12.71 -2.58
N SER A 122 -6.46 11.62 -1.81
CA SER A 122 -5.25 10.96 -1.31
C SER A 122 -4.46 10.34 -2.45
N ARG A 123 -3.13 10.50 -2.41
CA ARG A 123 -2.19 10.03 -3.43
C ARG A 123 -0.98 9.39 -2.78
N LEU A 124 -0.54 8.28 -3.36
CA LEU A 124 0.74 7.64 -3.10
C LEU A 124 1.61 7.78 -4.36
N SER A 125 2.84 8.25 -4.23
CA SER A 125 3.76 8.41 -5.34
C SER A 125 5.08 7.73 -5.03
N ILE A 126 5.70 7.15 -6.07
CA ILE A 126 7.08 6.70 -5.98
C ILE A 126 8.03 7.91 -5.90
N GLN A 127 9.13 7.77 -5.17
CA GLN A 127 10.15 8.81 -5.12
C GLN A 127 11.08 8.70 -6.31
N THR A 128 11.33 9.84 -6.95
CA THR A 128 12.29 9.98 -8.05
C THR A 128 13.64 10.47 -7.54
N LEU A 129 14.67 10.29 -8.36
CA LEU A 129 16.00 10.86 -8.16
C LEU A 129 15.96 12.40 -8.28
N SER A 130 17.11 13.03 -8.11
CA SER A 130 17.24 14.51 -8.17
C SER A 130 16.90 15.14 -9.52
N ASP A 131 16.83 14.34 -10.59
CA ASP A 131 16.36 14.77 -11.91
C ASP A 131 14.83 14.94 -12.00
N GLY A 132 14.10 14.51 -10.97
CA GLY A 132 12.64 14.64 -10.85
C GLY A 132 11.84 13.64 -11.67
N SER A 133 12.48 12.75 -12.43
CA SER A 133 11.82 11.77 -13.31
C SER A 133 12.31 10.34 -13.17
N SER A 134 13.61 10.14 -12.95
CA SER A 134 14.17 8.78 -12.86
C SER A 134 13.86 8.13 -11.54
N VAL A 135 13.49 6.84 -11.59
CA VAL A 135 13.31 6.00 -10.41
C VAL A 135 14.57 5.16 -10.22
N GLU A 136 15.05 5.13 -8.98
CA GLU A 136 16.22 4.33 -8.62
C GLU A 136 16.04 2.86 -8.97
N GLN A 137 17.15 2.18 -9.26
CA GLN A 137 17.18 0.77 -9.57
C GLN A 137 16.53 -0.06 -8.46
N LYS A 138 15.73 -1.03 -8.86
CA LYS A 138 15.08 -2.01 -7.98
C LYS A 138 14.36 -1.35 -6.79
N PRO A 139 13.32 -0.54 -7.05
CA PRO A 139 12.45 -0.12 -5.98
C PRO A 139 11.80 -1.34 -5.33
N GLU A 140 11.39 -1.20 -4.07
CA GLU A 140 10.62 -2.23 -3.40
C GLU A 140 9.27 -2.47 -4.09
N HIS A 141 8.76 -3.70 -3.98
CA HIS A 141 7.41 -4.01 -4.45
C HIS A 141 6.35 -3.25 -3.65
N LEU A 142 5.21 -3.02 -4.28
CA LEU A 142 4.05 -2.36 -3.71
C LEU A 142 2.82 -3.27 -3.80
N TRP A 143 2.10 -3.39 -2.70
CA TRP A 143 0.81 -4.08 -2.62
C TRP A 143 -0.27 -3.12 -2.15
N TYR A 144 -1.51 -3.43 -2.50
CA TYR A 144 -2.65 -2.59 -2.20
C TYR A 144 -3.91 -3.41 -1.92
N GLU A 145 -4.73 -2.92 -0.99
CA GLU A 145 -6.11 -3.37 -0.80
C GLU A 145 -6.94 -2.27 -0.14
N ILE A 146 -8.26 -2.31 -0.40
CA ILE A 146 -9.23 -1.43 0.25
C ILE A 146 -10.39 -2.20 0.86
N GLY A 147 -10.47 -2.20 2.19
CA GLY A 147 -11.64 -2.64 2.92
C GLY A 147 -12.72 -1.56 2.94
N ARG A 148 -13.87 -1.84 2.33
CA ARG A 148 -15.00 -0.89 2.29
C ARG A 148 -16.11 -1.30 3.23
N GLY A 149 -16.83 -0.30 3.78
CA GLY A 149 -18.00 -0.53 4.61
C GLY A 149 -17.70 -1.21 5.95
N LEU A 150 -16.50 -0.99 6.49
CA LEU A 150 -16.12 -1.47 7.79
C LEU A 150 -16.95 -0.75 8.85
N THR A 151 -17.62 -1.50 9.72
CA THR A 151 -18.40 -0.92 10.82
C THR A 151 -17.79 -1.35 12.13
N VAL A 152 -17.37 -0.38 12.95
CA VAL A 152 -16.86 -0.63 14.30
C VAL A 152 -17.97 -0.30 15.29
N THR A 153 -18.37 -1.31 16.05
CA THR A 153 -19.37 -1.21 17.11
C THR A 153 -18.72 -1.53 18.45
N GLY A 154 -19.51 -1.48 19.53
CA GLY A 154 -19.03 -1.89 20.87
C GLY A 154 -18.83 -3.41 21.04
N GLU A 155 -18.98 -4.20 19.99
CA GLU A 155 -18.88 -5.65 20.02
C GLU A 155 -17.63 -6.12 19.27
N LEU A 156 -17.02 -7.21 19.74
CA LEU A 156 -15.91 -7.85 19.05
C LEU A 156 -16.41 -8.52 17.76
N GLN A 157 -15.86 -8.08 16.63
CA GLN A 157 -16.21 -8.60 15.31
C GLN A 157 -15.14 -9.57 14.79
N ALA A 158 -15.52 -10.43 13.84
CA ALA A 158 -14.57 -11.23 13.08
C ALA A 158 -13.56 -10.33 12.35
N PRO A 159 -12.33 -10.79 12.08
CA PRO A 159 -11.40 -10.05 11.26
C PRO A 159 -11.98 -9.78 9.87
N HIS A 160 -11.76 -8.56 9.36
CA HIS A 160 -12.09 -8.21 8.00
C HIS A 160 -10.95 -8.65 7.07
N PRO A 161 -11.23 -9.47 6.05
CA PRO A 161 -10.19 -9.92 5.12
C PRO A 161 -9.70 -8.76 4.25
N MET A 162 -8.38 -8.68 4.08
CA MET A 162 -7.64 -7.75 3.23
C MET A 162 -6.69 -8.57 2.37
N ASP A 163 -7.14 -9.01 1.19
CA ASP A 163 -6.32 -9.79 0.25
C ASP A 163 -5.61 -8.84 -0.68
N LEU A 164 -4.33 -8.60 -0.39
CA LEU A 164 -3.52 -7.59 -1.08
C LEU A 164 -3.23 -8.01 -2.52
N HIS A 165 -3.27 -7.04 -3.43
CA HIS A 165 -2.85 -7.16 -4.81
C HIS A 165 -1.51 -6.47 -5.03
N LYS A 166 -0.58 -7.14 -5.71
CA LYS A 166 0.71 -6.56 -6.08
C LYS A 166 0.51 -5.51 -7.17
N LEU A 167 1.01 -4.30 -6.95
CA LEU A 167 0.95 -3.18 -7.88
C LEU A 167 2.31 -2.87 -8.52
N SER A 168 3.16 -3.87 -8.63
CA SER A 168 4.47 -3.77 -9.27
C SER A 168 4.74 -5.03 -10.09
N ASN A 169 5.50 -4.88 -11.18
CA ASN A 169 5.90 -5.97 -12.06
C ASN A 169 7.43 -6.01 -12.16
N ASP A 170 7.98 -7.22 -12.28
CA ASP A 170 9.38 -7.41 -12.64
C ASP A 170 9.50 -7.66 -14.14
N VAL A 171 10.30 -6.83 -14.82
CA VAL A 171 10.51 -6.90 -16.26
C VAL A 171 11.98 -7.22 -16.51
N ARG A 172 12.23 -8.28 -17.28
CA ARG A 172 13.56 -8.68 -17.71
C ARG A 172 13.73 -8.44 -19.21
N VAL A 173 14.70 -7.62 -19.57
CA VAL A 173 15.08 -7.34 -20.94
C VAL A 173 16.45 -7.96 -21.22
N GLU A 174 16.55 -8.79 -22.27
CA GLU A 174 17.80 -9.36 -22.72
C GLU A 174 18.18 -8.79 -24.09
N VAL A 175 19.39 -8.24 -24.20
CA VAL A 175 19.92 -7.70 -25.45
C VAL A 175 21.13 -8.55 -25.85
N SER A 176 21.07 -9.16 -27.04
CA SER A 176 22.14 -10.02 -27.59
C SER A 176 22.68 -9.49 -28.92
N GLY A 177 23.77 -10.06 -29.40
CA GLY A 177 24.39 -9.69 -30.67
C GLY A 177 25.18 -8.39 -30.63
N LEU A 178 25.49 -7.86 -29.44
CA LEU A 178 26.31 -6.68 -29.24
C LEU A 178 27.82 -7.04 -29.42
N ARG A 179 28.59 -6.05 -29.89
CA ARG A 179 30.06 -6.12 -29.83
C ARG A 179 30.55 -5.75 -28.43
N ASP A 180 31.74 -6.25 -28.06
CA ASP A 180 32.29 -6.02 -26.72
C ASP A 180 32.37 -4.53 -26.33
N GLU A 181 32.71 -3.65 -27.25
CA GLU A 181 32.78 -2.20 -27.03
C GLU A 181 31.41 -1.52 -26.83
N GLN A 182 30.29 -2.20 -27.16
CA GLN A 182 28.95 -1.65 -27.03
C GLN A 182 28.36 -1.90 -25.64
N PHE A 183 28.72 -3.00 -24.97
CA PHE A 183 28.15 -3.36 -23.68
C PHE A 183 28.23 -2.25 -22.61
N PRO A 184 29.38 -1.58 -22.39
CA PRO A 184 29.49 -0.55 -21.35
C PRO A 184 28.65 0.70 -21.63
N ARG A 185 28.20 0.86 -22.88
CA ARG A 185 27.49 2.03 -23.38
C ARG A 185 26.02 1.76 -23.67
N LEU A 186 25.57 0.55 -23.36
CA LEU A 186 24.17 0.20 -23.57
C LEU A 186 23.32 0.85 -22.48
N SER A 187 22.37 1.65 -22.93
CA SER A 187 21.32 2.25 -22.12
C SER A 187 20.01 1.50 -22.37
N CYS A 188 19.34 1.12 -21.31
CA CYS A 188 18.04 0.47 -21.37
C CYS A 188 17.14 1.12 -20.31
N THR A 189 16.00 1.66 -20.72
CA THR A 189 15.06 2.34 -19.82
C THR A 189 13.62 1.98 -20.13
N ILE A 190 12.77 2.03 -19.13
CA ILE A 190 11.32 1.97 -19.29
C ILE A 190 10.74 3.28 -18.82
N SER A 191 9.89 3.91 -19.63
CA SER A 191 9.13 5.10 -19.25
C SER A 191 7.64 4.76 -19.19
N ALA A 192 6.92 5.29 -18.19
CA ALA A 192 5.48 5.12 -18.07
C ALA A 192 4.86 6.23 -17.20
N SER A 193 3.60 6.57 -17.42
CA SER A 193 2.84 7.52 -16.57
C SER A 193 2.18 6.81 -15.39
N ASN A 194 2.92 5.92 -14.70
CA ASN A 194 2.42 5.10 -13.60
C ASN A 194 3.06 5.41 -12.24
N GLY A 195 3.77 6.53 -12.10
CA GLY A 195 4.49 6.89 -10.87
C GLY A 195 3.63 7.26 -9.66
N THR A 196 2.30 7.38 -9.84
CA THR A 196 1.38 7.81 -8.77
C THR A 196 0.09 7.00 -8.81
N TYR A 197 -0.37 6.62 -7.61
CA TYR A 197 -1.67 5.98 -7.39
C TYR A 197 -2.60 6.86 -6.56
N ASP A 198 -3.92 6.80 -6.83
CA ASP A 198 -4.91 7.24 -5.86
C ASP A 198 -5.15 6.15 -4.80
N PHE A 199 -5.88 6.52 -3.73
CA PHE A 199 -6.20 5.56 -2.67
C PHE A 199 -7.35 4.59 -3.04
N GLU A 200 -7.76 4.58 -4.30
CA GLU A 200 -8.55 3.50 -4.90
C GLU A 200 -7.70 2.49 -5.70
N GLY A 201 -6.38 2.61 -5.63
CA GLY A 201 -5.44 1.71 -6.30
C GLY A 201 -5.32 1.94 -7.81
N ARG A 202 -5.78 3.09 -8.32
CA ARG A 202 -5.70 3.44 -9.75
C ARG A 202 -4.52 4.33 -10.04
N THR A 203 -3.81 4.06 -11.12
CA THR A 203 -2.76 4.94 -11.65
C THR A 203 -3.32 6.31 -12.00
N ARG A 204 -2.48 7.33 -11.85
CA ARG A 204 -2.76 8.71 -12.25
C ARG A 204 -1.66 9.20 -13.17
N ASP A 205 -2.03 9.60 -14.38
CA ASP A 205 -1.13 10.01 -15.48
C ASP A 205 -0.42 11.35 -15.20
N GLU A 206 -0.32 11.76 -13.95
CA GLU A 206 0.18 13.08 -13.58
C GLU A 206 1.70 13.17 -13.54
N ASN A 207 2.42 12.03 -13.49
CA ASN A 207 3.88 11.99 -13.39
C ASN A 207 4.46 10.84 -14.23
N PRO A 208 4.89 11.11 -15.46
CA PRO A 208 5.71 10.15 -16.19
C PRO A 208 7.04 9.94 -15.45
N VAL A 209 7.42 8.69 -15.27
CA VAL A 209 8.67 8.29 -14.63
C VAL A 209 9.51 7.45 -15.58
N VAL A 210 10.82 7.47 -15.34
CA VAL A 210 11.79 6.65 -16.08
C VAL A 210 12.39 5.61 -15.10
N TRP A 211 12.09 4.36 -15.34
CA TRP A 211 12.60 3.25 -14.57
C TRP A 211 14.00 2.87 -15.04
N LEU A 212 14.94 2.77 -14.11
CA LEU A 212 16.32 2.38 -14.37
C LEU A 212 16.53 0.91 -13.98
N PRO A 213 17.23 0.10 -14.81
CA PRO A 213 17.43 -1.30 -14.54
C PRO A 213 18.63 -1.58 -13.62
N GLU A 214 18.59 -2.71 -12.95
CA GLU A 214 19.83 -3.42 -12.58
C GLU A 214 20.38 -4.11 -13.83
N SER A 215 21.58 -3.71 -14.27
CA SER A 215 22.19 -4.24 -15.49
C SER A 215 23.34 -5.18 -15.15
N SER A 216 23.41 -6.32 -15.85
CA SER A 216 24.50 -7.27 -15.78
C SER A 216 24.84 -7.80 -17.17
N ARG A 217 26.05 -8.37 -17.32
CA ARG A 217 26.48 -9.06 -18.54
C ARG A 217 26.61 -10.54 -18.28
N GLU A 218 26.00 -11.35 -19.14
CA GLU A 218 26.13 -12.81 -19.15
C GLU A 218 26.60 -13.27 -20.51
N SER A 219 27.90 -13.60 -20.63
CA SER A 219 28.55 -14.00 -21.89
C SER A 219 28.38 -12.96 -23.01
N ASP A 220 27.51 -13.26 -23.98
CA ASP A 220 27.22 -12.48 -25.18
C ASP A 220 25.91 -11.65 -25.06
N ARG A 221 25.33 -11.56 -23.84
CA ARG A 221 24.09 -10.87 -23.56
C ARG A 221 24.25 -9.81 -22.50
N SER A 222 23.52 -8.72 -22.65
CA SER A 222 23.24 -7.77 -21.58
C SER A 222 21.86 -8.04 -21.01
N ILE A 223 21.77 -8.14 -19.69
CA ILE A 223 20.53 -8.39 -18.96
C ILE A 223 20.19 -7.16 -18.15
N HIS A 224 18.97 -6.69 -18.31
CA HIS A 224 18.43 -5.53 -17.62
C HIS A 224 17.17 -5.96 -16.87
N LYS A 225 17.20 -5.83 -15.53
CA LYS A 225 16.09 -6.19 -14.64
C LYS A 225 15.49 -4.92 -14.08
N PHE A 226 14.20 -4.79 -14.22
CA PHE A 226 13.42 -3.67 -13.70
C PHE A 226 12.40 -4.18 -12.71
N THR A 227 12.17 -3.42 -11.65
CA THR A 227 10.94 -3.47 -10.87
C THR A 227 10.20 -2.18 -11.18
N VAL A 228 9.03 -2.27 -11.80
CA VAL A 228 8.21 -1.12 -12.23
C VAL A 228 6.86 -1.17 -11.53
N LEU A 229 6.20 -0.03 -11.39
CA LEU A 229 4.80 -0.05 -10.97
C LEU A 229 3.93 -0.68 -12.07
N ARG A 230 2.73 -1.15 -11.67
CA ARG A 230 1.87 -2.00 -12.50
C ARG A 230 1.73 -1.46 -13.92
N LEU A 231 1.98 -2.35 -14.86
CA LEU A 231 1.73 -2.16 -16.28
C LEU A 231 0.34 -2.68 -16.61
N ALA A 232 -0.32 -2.06 -17.58
CA ALA A 232 -1.63 -2.45 -18.05
C ALA A 232 -1.66 -2.57 -19.57
N GLU A 233 -2.57 -3.37 -20.10
CA GLU A 233 -2.77 -3.45 -21.54
C GLU A 233 -3.15 -2.07 -22.11
N GLY A 234 -2.42 -1.65 -23.13
CA GLY A 234 -2.65 -0.36 -23.81
C GLY A 234 -2.24 0.88 -23.02
N ASP A 235 -1.45 0.73 -21.95
CA ASP A 235 -0.84 1.87 -21.25
C ASP A 235 0.22 2.57 -22.12
N ASP A 236 0.76 3.70 -21.64
CA ASP A 236 1.77 4.50 -22.34
C ASP A 236 3.21 4.03 -22.11
N SER A 237 3.40 2.83 -21.52
CA SER A 237 4.72 2.31 -21.21
C SER A 237 5.55 2.09 -22.48
N ARG A 238 6.81 2.56 -22.45
CA ARG A 238 7.76 2.46 -23.56
C ARG A 238 9.07 1.84 -23.07
N LEU A 239 9.56 0.89 -23.84
CA LEU A 239 10.92 0.39 -23.71
C LEU A 239 11.82 1.13 -24.70
N HIS A 240 12.92 1.70 -24.19
CA HIS A 240 13.95 2.34 -24.99
C HIS A 240 15.30 1.68 -24.75
N VAL A 241 15.94 1.23 -25.82
CA VAL A 241 17.27 0.57 -25.77
C VAL A 241 18.16 1.24 -26.78
N GLU A 242 19.30 1.77 -26.36
CA GLU A 242 20.26 2.44 -27.23
C GLU A 242 21.71 2.16 -26.86
N VAL A 243 22.61 2.27 -27.83
CA VAL A 243 24.05 2.35 -27.59
C VAL A 243 24.44 3.83 -27.58
N LEU A 244 24.90 4.32 -26.45
CA LEU A 244 25.35 5.70 -26.29
C LEU A 244 26.65 5.93 -27.08
N PRO A 245 26.92 7.16 -27.57
CA PRO A 245 28.19 7.50 -28.20
C PRO A 245 29.35 7.30 -27.19
N ASP A 246 30.52 6.98 -27.71
CA ASP A 246 31.74 6.98 -26.90
C ASP A 246 32.25 8.43 -26.67
N ASP A 247 33.21 8.59 -25.76
CA ASP A 247 33.78 9.91 -25.41
C ASP A 247 34.43 10.63 -26.60
N SER A 248 34.79 9.89 -27.64
CA SER A 248 35.36 10.45 -28.88
C SER A 248 34.29 10.83 -29.89
N GLY A 249 33.03 10.42 -29.71
CA GLY A 249 31.92 10.60 -30.66
C GLY A 249 32.06 9.78 -31.96
N ARG A 250 33.01 8.85 -32.02
CA ARG A 250 33.32 8.05 -33.23
C ARG A 250 32.86 6.62 -33.18
N GLY A 251 32.48 6.12 -31.98
CA GLY A 251 31.98 4.75 -31.81
C GLY A 251 30.59 4.57 -32.43
N LEU A 252 30.27 3.31 -32.76
CA LEU A 252 28.91 2.96 -33.16
C LEU A 252 27.93 3.33 -32.03
N SER A 253 26.98 4.16 -32.36
CA SER A 253 25.90 4.59 -31.44
C SER A 253 24.58 4.58 -32.19
N GLY A 254 23.49 4.42 -31.46
CA GLY A 254 22.13 4.50 -32.02
C GLY A 254 21.11 3.69 -31.28
N VAL A 255 19.87 3.95 -31.60
CA VAL A 255 18.72 3.28 -31.03
C VAL A 255 18.65 1.83 -31.56
N ILE A 256 18.59 0.87 -30.68
CA ILE A 256 18.38 -0.54 -30.98
C ILE A 256 16.88 -0.85 -31.01
N PHE A 257 16.15 -0.32 -30.01
CA PHE A 257 14.71 -0.48 -29.89
C PHE A 257 14.08 0.76 -29.25
N ASP A 258 12.93 1.18 -29.75
CA ASP A 258 12.08 2.21 -29.13
C ASP A 258 10.63 1.92 -29.49
N GLY A 259 9.86 1.41 -28.54
CA GLY A 259 8.48 0.98 -28.81
C GLY A 259 7.64 0.79 -27.56
N SER A 260 6.36 0.49 -27.76
CA SER A 260 5.41 0.21 -26.69
C SER A 260 5.82 -1.07 -25.95
N LEU A 261 5.97 -0.98 -24.63
CA LEU A 261 6.25 -2.13 -23.78
C LEU A 261 4.97 -2.96 -23.59
N SER A 262 3.82 -2.33 -23.42
CA SER A 262 2.54 -3.03 -23.27
C SER A 262 2.19 -3.88 -24.49
N GLU A 263 2.48 -3.40 -25.73
CA GLU A 263 2.30 -4.19 -26.94
C GLU A 263 3.25 -5.42 -26.98
N LEU A 264 4.51 -5.26 -26.56
CA LEU A 264 5.45 -6.36 -26.50
C LEU A 264 5.02 -7.43 -25.50
N LEU A 265 4.55 -7.02 -24.32
CA LEU A 265 4.09 -7.93 -23.28
C LEU A 265 2.81 -8.65 -23.71
N SER A 266 1.84 -7.93 -24.25
CA SER A 266 0.59 -8.51 -24.76
C SER A 266 0.78 -9.50 -25.92
N ALA A 267 1.85 -9.33 -26.70
CA ALA A 267 2.21 -10.28 -27.75
C ALA A 267 2.86 -11.59 -27.21
N ASN A 268 3.25 -11.63 -25.94
CA ASN A 268 3.83 -12.80 -25.29
C ASN A 268 2.76 -13.61 -24.57
N PRO A 269 2.35 -14.80 -25.05
CA PRO A 269 1.28 -15.59 -24.43
C PRO A 269 1.63 -16.15 -23.04
N ALA A 270 2.88 -16.01 -22.59
CA ALA A 270 3.33 -16.41 -21.26
C ALA A 270 3.14 -15.28 -20.21
N VAL A 271 2.80 -14.08 -20.65
CA VAL A 271 2.59 -12.91 -19.77
C VAL A 271 1.10 -12.75 -19.53
N ASP A 272 0.73 -12.61 -18.27
CA ASP A 272 -0.62 -12.25 -17.84
C ASP A 272 -0.50 -10.98 -16.97
N LEU A 273 -0.85 -9.83 -17.55
CA LEU A 273 -0.77 -8.54 -16.86
C LEU A 273 -1.85 -8.37 -15.79
N ASP A 274 -2.87 -9.22 -15.78
CA ASP A 274 -3.94 -9.19 -14.78
C ASP A 274 -3.57 -9.96 -13.51
N LEU A 275 -2.68 -10.95 -13.61
CA LEU A 275 -2.12 -11.64 -12.45
C LEU A 275 -0.94 -10.86 -11.87
N ASP A 276 -0.76 -10.98 -10.56
CA ASP A 276 0.41 -10.46 -9.85
C ASP A 276 1.60 -11.38 -10.12
N ASP A 277 2.21 -11.21 -11.29
CA ASP A 277 3.30 -12.05 -11.75
C ASP A 277 4.68 -11.53 -11.36
N GLU A 278 5.57 -12.48 -11.05
CA GLU A 278 7.01 -12.27 -11.00
C GLU A 278 7.63 -12.26 -12.41
#